data_6a790eea64edd3f6a68df7e4a9dbc634
#
_entry.id   6a790eea64edd3f6a68df7e4a9dbc634
#
_cell.length_a   1.000
_cell.length_b   1.000
_cell.length_c   1.000
_cell.angle_alpha   90.00
_cell.angle_beta   90.00
_cell.angle_gamma   90.00
#
_symmetry.space_group_name_H-M   'P 1'
#
loop_
_entity.id
_entity.type
_entity.pdbx_description
1 polymer ?
#
loop_
_entity_poly.entity_id
_entity_poly.type
_entity_poly.pdbx_seq_one_letter_code
_entity_poly.pdbx_strand_id
1 'polypeptide(L)'
;MRLIAIIVAAVIVTVIVLISVIDSRPRPELTPITGIQYSQSKTVKGFSGSSHETSDTTRIAALTAIVTKYAVDVSHFDQTLNDVCTGGLATDITLQFADSKTATLRVYDCGRTVPRGTFVSDTSALFARWRAQDDA
;
A
#
# COMPACT_ATOMS: atom_id res chain seq x y z
N MET A 1 38.96 14.56 34.74
CA MET A 1 37.96 15.26 33.89
C MET A 1 38.19 15.11 32.39
N ARG A 2 39.44 15.30 31.86
CA ARG A 2 39.67 15.24 30.39
C ARG A 2 39.41 13.87 29.75
N LEU A 3 39.68 12.77 30.44
CA LEU A 3 39.45 11.40 29.91
C LEU A 3 37.99 11.08 29.72
N ILE A 4 37.13 11.49 30.64
CA ILE A 4 35.67 11.29 30.56
C ILE A 4 35.08 12.07 29.38
N ALA A 5 35.53 13.29 29.13
CA ALA A 5 35.05 14.09 27.98
C ALA A 5 35.41 13.46 26.63
N ILE A 6 36.58 12.81 26.51
CA ILE A 6 36.99 12.12 25.28
C ILE A 6 36.13 10.87 25.05
N ILE A 7 35.82 10.10 26.08
CA ILE A 7 34.97 8.90 25.96
C ILE A 7 33.56 9.27 25.56
N VAL A 8 32.98 10.32 26.15
CA VAL A 8 31.61 10.79 25.80
C VAL A 8 31.56 11.27 24.36
N ALA A 9 32.57 12.04 23.91
CA ALA A 9 32.64 12.51 22.51
C ALA A 9 32.74 11.34 21.51
N ALA A 10 33.53 10.30 21.82
CA ALA A 10 33.68 9.13 20.98
C ALA A 10 32.37 8.34 20.86
N VAL A 11 31.63 8.18 21.97
CA VAL A 11 30.32 7.49 21.96
C VAL A 11 29.29 8.25 21.13
N ILE A 12 29.22 9.58 21.26
CA ILE A 12 28.29 10.41 20.49
C ILE A 12 28.58 10.30 18.99
N VAL A 13 29.85 10.39 18.57
CA VAL A 13 30.22 10.25 17.16
C VAL A 13 29.85 8.86 16.62
N THR A 14 30.09 7.81 17.39
CA THR A 14 29.75 6.44 16.98
C THR A 14 28.22 6.26 16.80
N VAL A 15 27.42 6.83 17.70
CA VAL A 15 25.95 6.77 17.61
C VAL A 15 25.44 7.54 16.39
N ILE A 16 26.00 8.73 16.11
CA ILE A 16 25.61 9.53 14.93
C ILE A 16 25.94 8.77 13.65
N VAL A 17 27.13 8.17 13.55
CA VAL A 17 27.54 7.39 12.37
C VAL A 17 26.62 6.16 12.19
N LEU A 18 26.28 5.45 13.26
CA LEU A 18 25.36 4.30 13.20
C LEU A 18 23.95 4.71 12.72
N ILE A 19 23.43 5.83 13.21
CA ILE A 19 22.11 6.34 12.78
C ILE A 19 22.16 6.72 11.29
N SER A 20 23.23 7.38 10.84
CA SER A 20 23.40 7.78 9.42
C SER A 20 23.49 6.54 8.50
N VAL A 21 24.14 5.48 8.92
CA VAL A 21 24.26 4.23 8.12
C VAL A 21 22.92 3.46 8.04
N ILE A 22 22.11 3.53 9.09
CA ILE A 22 20.80 2.87 9.10
C ILE A 22 19.81 3.60 8.15
N ASP A 23 19.89 4.92 8.07
CA ASP A 23 19.02 5.74 7.20
C ASP A 23 19.45 5.71 5.71
N SER A 24 20.69 5.27 5.44
CA SER A 24 21.26 5.17 4.09
C SER A 24 21.01 3.84 3.39
N ARG A 25 20.19 2.95 3.94
CA ARG A 25 19.77 1.74 3.19
C ARG A 25 18.98 2.19 1.97
N PRO A 26 19.41 1.81 0.74
CA PRO A 26 18.63 2.12 -0.44
C PRO A 26 17.25 1.46 -0.25
N ARG A 27 16.21 2.28 -0.16
CA ARG A 27 14.85 1.78 -0.27
C ARG A 27 14.77 1.13 -1.65
N PRO A 28 14.23 -0.11 -1.77
CA PRO A 28 14.01 -0.67 -3.09
C PRO A 28 13.22 0.35 -3.90
N GLU A 29 13.81 0.78 -5.00
CA GLU A 29 13.18 1.74 -5.91
C GLU A 29 11.96 1.01 -6.50
N LEU A 30 10.79 1.38 -6.03
CA LEU A 30 9.55 0.81 -6.53
C LEU A 30 9.43 1.19 -8.01
N THR A 31 9.35 0.21 -8.89
CA THR A 31 9.04 0.46 -10.29
C THR A 31 7.76 1.30 -10.37
N PRO A 32 7.78 2.45 -11.08
CA PRO A 32 6.64 3.34 -11.12
C PRO A 32 5.38 2.64 -11.62
N ILE A 33 4.27 2.82 -10.92
CA ILE A 33 2.95 2.38 -11.35
C ILE A 33 2.49 3.34 -12.44
N THR A 34 2.07 2.82 -13.58
CA THR A 34 1.59 3.59 -14.74
C THR A 34 0.10 3.46 -14.99
N GLY A 35 -0.51 2.39 -14.46
CA GLY A 35 -1.94 2.14 -14.58
C GLY A 35 -2.46 1.28 -13.44
N ILE A 36 -3.74 1.42 -13.17
CA ILE A 36 -4.46 0.67 -12.14
C ILE A 36 -5.78 0.22 -12.75
N GLN A 37 -6.00 -1.10 -12.80
CA GLN A 37 -7.31 -1.67 -13.06
C GLN A 37 -7.86 -2.20 -11.75
N TYR A 38 -9.13 -1.94 -11.45
CA TYR A 38 -9.74 -2.43 -10.24
C TYR A 38 -11.20 -2.81 -10.44
N SER A 39 -11.66 -3.77 -9.65
CA SER A 39 -13.06 -4.12 -9.55
C SER A 39 -13.42 -4.39 -8.09
N GLN A 40 -14.67 -4.10 -7.73
CA GLN A 40 -15.19 -4.45 -6.42
C GLN A 40 -16.35 -5.43 -6.56
N SER A 41 -16.37 -6.44 -5.72
CA SER A 41 -17.42 -7.44 -5.68
C SER A 41 -17.87 -7.71 -4.25
N LYS A 42 -19.15 -8.03 -4.09
CA LYS A 42 -19.71 -8.38 -2.79
C LYS A 42 -20.78 -9.46 -2.98
N THR A 43 -20.71 -10.51 -2.18
CA THR A 43 -21.68 -11.63 -2.25
C THR A 43 -22.97 -11.25 -1.54
N VAL A 44 -23.62 -10.16 -1.97
CA VAL A 44 -24.94 -9.75 -1.47
C VAL A 44 -25.84 -9.38 -2.63
N LYS A 45 -27.15 -9.68 -2.51
CA LYS A 45 -28.13 -9.35 -3.52
C LYS A 45 -28.17 -7.83 -3.76
N GLY A 46 -28.14 -7.42 -5.03
CA GLY A 46 -28.22 -6.01 -5.42
C GLY A 46 -26.87 -5.26 -5.48
N PHE A 47 -25.75 -5.92 -5.19
CA PHE A 47 -24.45 -5.33 -5.45
C PHE A 47 -24.07 -5.58 -6.92
N SER A 48 -23.88 -4.51 -7.69
CA SER A 48 -23.36 -4.56 -9.06
C SER A 48 -21.85 -4.37 -9.01
N GLY A 49 -21.09 -5.36 -9.44
CA GLY A 49 -19.65 -5.22 -9.64
C GLY A 49 -19.38 -4.47 -10.94
N SER A 50 -18.53 -3.45 -10.89
CA SER A 50 -18.01 -2.76 -12.07
C SER A 50 -16.48 -2.90 -12.09
N SER A 51 -15.91 -2.91 -13.29
CA SER A 51 -14.47 -2.89 -13.48
C SER A 51 -14.09 -1.54 -14.07
N HIS A 52 -13.10 -0.91 -13.48
CA HIS A 52 -12.61 0.42 -13.85
C HIS A 52 -11.12 0.37 -14.13
N GLU A 53 -10.65 1.26 -14.98
CA GLU A 53 -9.24 1.44 -15.28
C GLU A 53 -8.89 2.92 -15.17
N THR A 54 -7.72 3.22 -14.64
CA THR A 54 -7.23 4.60 -14.52
C THR A 54 -5.72 4.68 -14.70
N SER A 55 -5.31 5.71 -15.45
CA SER A 55 -3.93 6.18 -15.56
C SER A 55 -3.76 7.58 -14.95
N ASP A 56 -4.76 8.04 -14.20
CA ASP A 56 -4.73 9.34 -13.52
C ASP A 56 -3.62 9.37 -12.49
N THR A 57 -2.70 10.33 -12.64
CA THR A 57 -1.51 10.46 -11.79
C THR A 57 -1.86 10.76 -10.33
N THR A 58 -2.97 11.44 -10.07
CA THR A 58 -3.44 11.74 -8.71
C THR A 58 -3.94 10.48 -8.02
N ARG A 59 -4.67 9.63 -8.75
CA ARG A 59 -5.13 8.33 -8.24
C ARG A 59 -3.96 7.39 -8.00
N ILE A 60 -3.01 7.33 -8.93
CA ILE A 60 -1.78 6.54 -8.79
C ILE A 60 -0.99 7.00 -7.56
N ALA A 61 -0.79 8.31 -7.38
CA ALA A 61 -0.10 8.86 -6.23
C ALA A 61 -0.81 8.53 -4.90
N ALA A 62 -2.15 8.55 -4.87
CA ALA A 62 -2.92 8.20 -3.68
C ALA A 62 -2.74 6.72 -3.27
N LEU A 63 -2.74 5.79 -4.22
CA LEU A 63 -2.47 4.38 -3.94
C LEU A 63 -1.01 4.18 -3.53
N THR A 64 -0.06 4.81 -4.23
CA THR A 64 1.37 4.74 -3.91
C THR A 64 1.65 5.23 -2.48
N ALA A 65 0.97 6.28 -2.02
CA ALA A 65 1.08 6.76 -0.65
C ALA A 65 0.64 5.71 0.39
N ILE A 66 -0.44 4.97 0.13
CA ILE A 66 -0.89 3.87 1.00
C ILE A 66 0.12 2.73 0.99
N VAL A 67 0.58 2.30 -0.18
CA VAL A 67 1.60 1.25 -0.34
C VAL A 67 2.87 1.61 0.44
N THR A 68 3.34 2.84 0.31
CA THR A 68 4.53 3.33 1.02
C THR A 68 4.31 3.42 2.52
N LYS A 69 3.14 3.93 2.97
CA LYS A 69 2.79 4.04 4.39
C LYS A 69 2.87 2.70 5.12
N TYR A 70 2.44 1.64 4.46
CA TYR A 70 2.40 0.29 5.06
C TYR A 70 3.58 -0.58 4.65
N ALA A 71 4.54 -0.04 3.90
CA ALA A 71 5.73 -0.76 3.39
C ALA A 71 5.37 -2.07 2.68
N VAL A 72 4.29 -2.06 1.88
CA VAL A 72 3.81 -3.23 1.16
C VAL A 72 4.62 -3.40 -0.11
N ASP A 73 5.20 -4.59 -0.31
CA ASP A 73 5.89 -4.93 -1.55
C ASP A 73 4.88 -5.26 -2.64
N VAL A 74 4.68 -4.32 -3.57
CA VAL A 74 3.74 -4.47 -4.70
C VAL A 74 4.35 -5.17 -5.91
N SER A 75 5.63 -5.51 -5.89
CA SER A 75 6.31 -6.17 -7.02
C SER A 75 6.04 -7.67 -7.11
N HIS A 76 5.51 -8.27 -6.04
CA HIS A 76 5.28 -9.72 -5.92
C HIS A 76 3.83 -10.06 -5.53
N PHE A 77 2.86 -9.22 -5.92
CA PHE A 77 1.47 -9.48 -5.60
C PHE A 77 0.87 -10.56 -6.48
N ASP A 78 0.66 -11.70 -5.85
CA ASP A 78 -0.35 -12.68 -6.22
C ASP A 78 -1.00 -13.14 -4.91
N GLN A 79 -1.47 -12.18 -4.09
CA GLN A 79 -1.89 -12.44 -2.72
C GLN A 79 -3.32 -11.96 -2.46
N THR A 80 -4.04 -12.80 -1.73
CA THR A 80 -5.27 -12.40 -1.04
C THR A 80 -4.90 -11.92 0.35
N LEU A 81 -5.13 -10.64 0.64
CA LEU A 81 -4.94 -10.07 1.96
C LEU A 81 -6.25 -10.11 2.74
N ASN A 82 -6.19 -10.61 3.95
CA ASN A 82 -7.26 -10.94 4.89
C ASN A 82 -8.04 -12.23 4.61
N ASP A 83 -8.61 -12.74 5.70
CA ASP A 83 -9.48 -13.90 5.66
C ASP A 83 -10.78 -13.57 4.95
N VAL A 84 -11.23 -14.50 4.12
CA VAL A 84 -12.50 -14.41 3.43
C VAL A 84 -13.64 -14.49 4.45
N CYS A 85 -14.51 -13.50 4.43
CA CYS A 85 -15.70 -13.46 5.29
C CYS A 85 -16.98 -13.45 4.46
N THR A 86 -18.05 -13.99 5.02
CA THR A 86 -19.37 -13.96 4.37
C THR A 86 -19.87 -12.52 4.25
N GLY A 87 -20.11 -12.06 3.02
CA GLY A 87 -20.62 -10.72 2.73
C GLY A 87 -19.58 -9.60 2.78
N GLY A 88 -18.29 -9.90 2.89
CA GLY A 88 -17.21 -8.95 2.76
C GLY A 88 -17.14 -8.31 1.37
N LEU A 89 -16.49 -7.15 1.29
CA LEU A 89 -16.19 -6.46 0.04
C LEU A 89 -14.81 -6.92 -0.45
N ALA A 90 -14.79 -7.61 -1.59
CA ALA A 90 -13.55 -7.93 -2.30
C ALA A 90 -13.20 -6.77 -3.23
N THR A 91 -11.95 -6.32 -3.21
CA THR A 91 -11.38 -5.40 -4.19
C THR A 91 -10.24 -6.12 -4.90
N ASP A 92 -10.43 -6.39 -6.18
CA ASP A 92 -9.40 -6.93 -7.06
C ASP A 92 -8.68 -5.75 -7.72
N ILE A 93 -7.37 -5.74 -7.62
CA ILE A 93 -6.52 -4.65 -8.12
C ILE A 93 -5.43 -5.26 -9.00
N THR A 94 -5.31 -4.76 -10.22
CA THR A 94 -4.18 -5.06 -11.11
C THR A 94 -3.38 -3.78 -11.31
N LEU A 95 -2.10 -3.83 -10.95
CA LEU A 95 -1.16 -2.73 -11.15
C LEU A 95 -0.39 -2.97 -12.45
N GLN A 96 -0.24 -1.93 -13.24
CA GLN A 96 0.63 -1.90 -14.41
C GLN A 96 1.86 -1.07 -14.08
N PHE A 97 3.04 -1.57 -14.42
CA PHE A 97 4.31 -0.90 -14.14
C PHE A 97 4.97 -0.39 -15.41
N ALA A 98 5.88 0.57 -15.26
CA ALA A 98 6.61 1.19 -16.37
C ALA A 98 7.45 0.19 -17.17
N ASP A 99 7.86 -0.94 -16.57
CA ASP A 99 8.58 -2.02 -17.23
C ASP A 99 7.66 -3.06 -17.91
N SER A 100 6.39 -2.71 -18.10
CA SER A 100 5.34 -3.56 -18.70
C SER A 100 4.97 -4.81 -17.90
N LYS A 101 5.45 -4.94 -16.67
CA LYS A 101 4.99 -5.97 -15.74
C LYS A 101 3.66 -5.60 -15.13
N THR A 102 2.96 -6.62 -14.64
CA THR A 102 1.72 -6.47 -13.89
C THR A 102 1.81 -7.22 -12.57
N ALA A 103 1.08 -6.73 -11.58
CA ALA A 103 0.89 -7.44 -10.32
C ALA A 103 -0.58 -7.39 -9.91
N THR A 104 -1.11 -8.45 -9.36
CA THR A 104 -2.51 -8.53 -8.92
C THR A 104 -2.60 -8.65 -7.41
N LEU A 105 -3.54 -7.95 -6.83
CA LEU A 105 -3.82 -7.95 -5.40
C LEU A 105 -5.31 -8.06 -5.17
N ARG A 106 -5.71 -8.98 -4.31
CA ARG A 106 -7.08 -9.03 -3.79
C ARG A 106 -7.10 -8.62 -2.33
N VAL A 107 -7.86 -7.58 -2.02
CA VAL A 107 -8.07 -7.06 -0.68
C VAL A 107 -9.49 -7.38 -0.23
N TYR A 108 -9.62 -8.04 0.93
CA TYR A 108 -10.91 -8.36 1.53
C TYR A 108 -11.19 -7.43 2.71
N ASP A 109 -12.28 -6.66 2.62
CA ASP A 109 -12.78 -5.85 3.73
C ASP A 109 -14.02 -6.53 4.34
N CYS A 110 -13.83 -7.08 5.52
CA CYS A 110 -14.88 -7.70 6.33
C CYS A 110 -15.65 -6.70 7.22
N GLY A 111 -15.53 -5.42 6.93
CA GLY A 111 -16.23 -4.36 7.65
C GLY A 111 -15.72 -4.21 9.09
N ARG A 112 -16.57 -4.48 10.10
CA ARG A 112 -16.21 -4.26 11.51
C ARG A 112 -15.06 -5.11 12.03
N THR A 113 -14.71 -6.19 11.34
CA THR A 113 -13.62 -7.09 11.76
C THR A 113 -12.26 -6.59 11.28
N VAL A 114 -12.21 -5.67 10.32
CA VAL A 114 -10.98 -5.07 9.83
C VAL A 114 -10.62 -3.85 10.69
N PRO A 115 -9.48 -3.85 11.38
CA PRO A 115 -9.05 -2.69 12.15
C PRO A 115 -8.90 -1.47 11.24
N ARG A 116 -9.34 -0.30 11.72
CA ARG A 116 -9.10 0.96 11.01
C ARG A 116 -7.60 1.30 11.01
N GLY A 117 -7.15 2.01 9.97
CA GLY A 117 -5.73 2.39 9.86
C GLY A 117 -4.83 1.22 9.49
N THR A 118 -5.34 0.21 8.82
CA THR A 118 -4.58 -0.88 8.20
C THR A 118 -4.51 -0.69 6.69
N PHE A 119 -3.58 -1.36 6.02
CA PHE A 119 -3.49 -1.37 4.57
C PHE A 119 -4.82 -1.75 3.92
N VAL A 120 -5.47 -2.80 4.42
CA VAL A 120 -6.76 -3.27 3.91
C VAL A 120 -7.84 -2.21 4.04
N SER A 121 -7.99 -1.60 5.24
CA SER A 121 -9.03 -0.60 5.46
C SER A 121 -8.82 0.66 4.62
N ASP A 122 -7.59 1.14 4.51
CA ASP A 122 -7.27 2.36 3.76
C ASP A 122 -7.41 2.13 2.25
N THR A 123 -6.98 0.97 1.76
CA THR A 123 -7.14 0.57 0.35
C THR A 123 -8.61 0.40 -0.01
N SER A 124 -9.38 -0.34 0.78
CA SER A 124 -10.82 -0.53 0.53
C SER A 124 -11.59 0.79 0.52
N ALA A 125 -11.26 1.71 1.44
CA ALA A 125 -11.87 3.03 1.49
C ALA A 125 -11.49 3.90 0.28
N LEU A 126 -10.26 3.79 -0.22
CA LEU A 126 -9.81 4.50 -1.41
C LEU A 126 -10.60 4.05 -2.64
N PHE A 127 -10.65 2.74 -2.90
CA PHE A 127 -11.34 2.20 -4.07
C PHE A 127 -12.86 2.35 -4.00
N ALA A 128 -13.46 2.31 -2.81
CA ALA A 128 -14.88 2.61 -2.64
C ALA A 128 -15.22 4.05 -3.06
N ARG A 129 -14.33 5.02 -2.76
CA ARG A 129 -14.51 6.41 -3.20
C ARG A 129 -14.37 6.56 -4.72
N TRP A 130 -13.36 5.90 -5.32
CA TRP A 130 -13.17 5.95 -6.76
C TRP A 130 -14.35 5.34 -7.50
N ARG A 131 -14.82 4.19 -7.06
CA ARG A 131 -16.01 3.56 -7.62
C ARG A 131 -17.21 4.49 -7.57
N ALA A 132 -17.47 5.14 -6.42
CA ALA A 132 -18.57 6.08 -6.30
C ALA A 132 -18.46 7.28 -7.26
N GLN A 133 -17.25 7.66 -7.66
CA GLN A 133 -16.99 8.71 -8.67
C GLN A 133 -17.17 8.20 -10.10
N ASP A 134 -16.75 6.94 -10.35
CA ASP A 134 -16.75 6.35 -11.70
C ASP A 134 -18.12 5.80 -12.10
N ASP A 135 -18.96 5.43 -11.14
CA ASP A 135 -20.34 4.95 -11.35
C ASP A 135 -21.38 6.11 -11.37
N ALA A 136 -20.99 7.39 -11.11
CA ALA A 136 -21.85 8.57 -11.07
C ALA A 136 -22.08 9.18 -12.47
#